data_cf65f7be4bb79efe7b0c22c0f2eeda7b
#
_entry.id   cf65f7be4bb79efe7b0c22c0f2eeda7b
#
_cell.length_a   1.000
_cell.length_b   1.000
_cell.length_c   1.000
_cell.angle_alpha   90.00
_cell.angle_beta   90.00
_cell.angle_gamma   90.00
#
_symmetry.space_group_name_H-M   'P 1'
#
loop_
_entity.id
_entity.type
_entity.pdbx_description
1 polymer ?
#
loop_
_entity_poly.entity_id
_entity_poly.type
_entity_poly.pdbx_seq_one_letter_code
_entity_poly.pdbx_strand_id
1 'polypeptide(L)'
;MIPGSRKDRNEGEEVTVEDRKLRIAAVGDELLAGLGDPRALGWLGRVLARTPQDSVVVESFSLPCPMEGTEGLAARWQDEAGRRFSDRHENRLVIGLSGRDVEFGLSTARSRLNLANILDGASHSSVEVFVVGPPPTLDPARNKRLAELNTAFADVTTRRNHHYVDTFSPLLNHEQWRTDLAANGGTPGQAGYGLIAWLVLHRGWFQWLNIAQPE
;
A
#
# COMPACT_ATOMS: atom_id res chain seq x y z
N MET A 1 -37.35 51.72 38.80
CA MET A 1 -36.02 51.84 38.19
C MET A 1 -35.25 50.59 38.57
N ILE A 2 -35.22 49.60 37.70
CA ILE A 2 -34.53 48.31 37.88
C ILE A 2 -33.56 48.15 36.72
N PRO A 3 -32.25 48.00 36.94
CA PRO A 3 -31.30 47.85 35.86
C PRO A 3 -31.31 46.39 35.34
N GLY A 4 -31.35 46.26 34.03
CA GLY A 4 -31.35 44.99 33.31
C GLY A 4 -30.02 44.27 33.40
N SER A 5 -30.10 42.99 33.70
CA SER A 5 -29.00 42.03 33.62
C SER A 5 -28.68 41.73 32.18
N ARG A 6 -27.49 42.10 31.70
CA ARG A 6 -26.87 41.62 30.48
C ARG A 6 -26.46 40.17 30.70
N LYS A 7 -27.08 39.27 29.98
CA LYS A 7 -26.60 37.92 29.76
C LYS A 7 -25.50 38.00 28.70
N ASP A 8 -24.27 37.88 29.12
CA ASP A 8 -23.14 37.54 28.22
C ASP A 8 -23.37 36.09 27.76
N ARG A 9 -23.77 35.94 26.52
CA ARG A 9 -23.67 34.66 25.82
C ARG A 9 -22.24 34.55 25.34
N ASN A 10 -21.47 33.77 26.07
CA ASN A 10 -20.22 33.21 25.57
C ASN A 10 -20.61 32.13 24.56
N GLU A 11 -20.74 32.46 23.27
CA GLU A 11 -20.80 31.51 22.18
C GLU A 11 -19.38 30.94 22.08
N GLY A 12 -19.19 29.74 22.64
CA GLY A 12 -17.98 28.97 22.40
C GLY A 12 -17.87 28.76 20.88
N GLU A 13 -16.88 29.36 20.25
CA GLU A 13 -16.42 28.96 18.93
C GLU A 13 -16.10 27.46 19.01
N GLU A 14 -16.98 26.62 18.49
CA GLU A 14 -16.66 25.25 18.10
C GLU A 14 -15.56 25.37 17.05
N VAL A 15 -14.34 25.13 17.45
CA VAL A 15 -13.23 24.94 16.51
C VAL A 15 -13.57 23.67 15.74
N THR A 16 -14.17 23.84 14.58
CA THR A 16 -14.33 22.75 13.62
C THR A 16 -12.92 22.35 13.20
N VAL A 17 -12.46 21.23 13.73
CA VAL A 17 -11.26 20.56 13.22
C VAL A 17 -11.59 20.24 11.76
N GLU A 18 -10.95 20.96 10.81
CA GLU A 18 -11.07 20.61 9.40
C GLU A 18 -10.65 19.15 9.28
N ASP A 19 -11.55 18.28 8.82
CA ASP A 19 -11.28 16.87 8.66
C ASP A 19 -10.06 16.69 7.74
N ARG A 20 -9.04 16.06 8.27
CA ARG A 20 -7.82 15.74 7.54
C ARG A 20 -8.16 14.87 6.34
N LYS A 21 -7.69 15.21 5.13
CA LYS A 21 -8.03 14.52 3.88
C LYS A 21 -6.80 13.89 3.25
N LEU A 22 -6.86 12.58 3.04
CA LEU A 22 -5.81 11.82 2.37
C LEU A 22 -6.29 11.31 1.00
N ARG A 23 -5.39 11.37 0.01
CA ARG A 23 -5.55 10.66 -1.27
C ARG A 23 -4.48 9.60 -1.40
N ILE A 24 -4.92 8.35 -1.55
CA ILE A 24 -4.06 7.19 -1.74
C ILE A 24 -4.18 6.72 -3.18
N ALA A 25 -3.13 6.88 -3.97
CA ALA A 25 -2.99 6.19 -5.24
C ALA A 25 -2.24 4.87 -4.99
N ALA A 26 -2.80 3.75 -5.42
CA ALA A 26 -2.17 2.44 -5.29
C ALA A 26 -1.84 1.88 -6.67
N VAL A 27 -0.57 1.58 -6.91
CA VAL A 27 -0.05 1.06 -8.18
C VAL A 27 0.55 -0.35 -8.00
N GLY A 28 0.45 -1.18 -9.00
CA GLY A 28 0.92 -2.57 -8.98
C GLY A 28 0.26 -3.39 -10.08
N ASP A 29 0.45 -4.70 -10.03
CA ASP A 29 -0.10 -5.64 -11.00
C ASP A 29 -1.49 -6.20 -10.59
N GLU A 30 -1.86 -7.32 -11.17
CA GLU A 30 -3.13 -8.00 -10.90
C GLU A 30 -3.31 -8.47 -9.45
N LEU A 31 -2.23 -8.59 -8.65
CA LEU A 31 -2.35 -8.88 -7.21
C LEU A 31 -2.95 -7.69 -6.47
N LEU A 32 -2.66 -6.47 -6.93
CA LEU A 32 -3.31 -5.27 -6.41
C LEU A 32 -4.80 -5.24 -6.76
N ALA A 33 -5.16 -5.69 -7.97
CA ALA A 33 -6.56 -5.82 -8.40
C ALA A 33 -7.33 -6.91 -7.66
N GLY A 34 -6.64 -7.82 -6.96
CA GLY A 34 -7.26 -8.95 -6.27
C GLY A 34 -7.64 -10.10 -7.19
N LEU A 35 -6.86 -10.33 -8.26
CA LEU A 35 -7.08 -11.49 -9.14
C LEU A 35 -7.11 -12.78 -8.34
N GLY A 36 -8.13 -13.62 -8.56
CA GLY A 36 -8.34 -14.88 -7.83
C GLY A 36 -9.15 -14.74 -6.54
N ASP A 37 -9.48 -13.52 -6.10
CA ASP A 37 -10.37 -13.27 -4.97
C ASP A 37 -11.83 -13.23 -5.42
N PRO A 38 -12.71 -14.18 -4.99
CA PRO A 38 -14.09 -14.21 -5.40
C PRO A 38 -14.90 -12.96 -4.95
N ARG A 39 -14.36 -12.18 -4.01
CA ARG A 39 -14.95 -10.91 -3.56
C ARG A 39 -14.37 -9.69 -4.25
N ALA A 40 -13.38 -9.85 -5.13
CA ALA A 40 -12.68 -8.79 -5.84
C ALA A 40 -12.12 -7.67 -4.91
N LEU A 41 -11.85 -7.96 -3.65
CA LEU A 41 -11.30 -6.98 -2.70
C LEU A 41 -9.77 -6.93 -2.73
N GLY A 42 -9.14 -8.04 -3.07
CA GLY A 42 -7.69 -8.18 -2.94
C GLY A 42 -7.21 -7.90 -1.50
N TRP A 43 -5.95 -7.61 -1.32
CA TRP A 43 -5.41 -7.21 -0.03
C TRP A 43 -5.72 -5.73 0.29
N LEU A 44 -5.66 -4.84 -0.72
CA LEU A 44 -5.86 -3.40 -0.53
C LEU A 44 -7.29 -3.09 -0.06
N GLY A 45 -8.30 -3.65 -0.70
CA GLY A 45 -9.69 -3.46 -0.30
C GLY A 45 -9.96 -3.92 1.14
N ARG A 46 -9.30 -5.02 1.57
CA ARG A 46 -9.40 -5.50 2.96
C ARG A 46 -8.70 -4.58 3.96
N VAL A 47 -7.60 -3.97 3.57
CA VAL A 47 -6.88 -2.97 4.39
C VAL A 47 -7.73 -1.72 4.54
N LEU A 48 -8.24 -1.18 3.44
CA LEU A 48 -9.07 0.03 3.44
C LEU A 48 -10.37 -0.16 4.25
N ALA A 49 -11.01 -1.33 4.14
CA ALA A 49 -12.20 -1.66 4.92
C ALA A 49 -11.97 -1.72 6.45
N ARG A 50 -10.72 -1.82 6.89
CA ARG A 50 -10.32 -1.82 8.30
C ARG A 50 -9.59 -0.54 8.72
N THR A 51 -9.51 0.43 7.84
CA THR A 51 -8.89 1.72 8.13
C THR A 51 -9.96 2.66 8.71
N PRO A 52 -9.83 3.09 9.99
CA PRO A 52 -10.76 4.02 10.60
C PRO A 52 -10.76 5.37 9.86
N GLN A 53 -11.92 5.98 9.75
CA GLN A 53 -12.10 7.28 9.11
C GLN A 53 -12.67 8.34 10.06
N ASP A 54 -12.57 8.10 11.37
CA ASP A 54 -13.12 9.01 12.40
C ASP A 54 -12.34 10.33 12.50
N SER A 55 -11.04 10.30 12.16
CA SER A 55 -10.11 11.45 12.23
C SER A 55 -9.52 11.84 10.88
N VAL A 56 -9.89 11.14 9.81
CA VAL A 56 -9.34 11.36 8.48
C VAL A 56 -10.28 10.82 7.41
N VAL A 57 -10.51 11.60 6.36
CA VAL A 57 -11.23 11.12 5.16
C VAL A 57 -10.22 10.54 4.18
N VAL A 58 -10.36 9.27 3.83
CA VAL A 58 -9.47 8.57 2.89
C VAL A 58 -10.16 8.35 1.55
N GLU A 59 -9.66 9.02 0.51
CA GLU A 59 -10.00 8.74 -0.88
C GLU A 59 -8.93 7.81 -1.47
N SER A 60 -9.32 6.65 -1.98
CA SER A 60 -8.37 5.66 -2.53
C SER A 60 -8.64 5.35 -4.00
N PHE A 61 -7.57 5.25 -4.77
CA PHE A 61 -7.60 4.96 -6.20
C PHE A 61 -6.68 3.77 -6.49
N SER A 62 -7.27 2.62 -6.82
CA SER A 62 -6.52 1.44 -7.24
C SER A 62 -6.23 1.51 -8.73
N LEU A 63 -4.97 1.42 -9.10
CA LEU A 63 -4.44 1.61 -10.45
C LEU A 63 -3.59 0.39 -10.87
N PRO A 64 -4.17 -0.82 -10.89
CA PRO A 64 -3.46 -2.03 -11.28
C PRO A 64 -3.24 -2.06 -12.81
N CYS A 65 -2.09 -2.61 -13.22
CA CYS A 65 -1.82 -2.95 -14.61
C CYS A 65 -1.40 -4.43 -14.70
N PRO A 66 -2.16 -5.29 -15.39
CA PRO A 66 -1.84 -6.71 -15.47
C PRO A 66 -0.43 -6.96 -16.03
N MET A 67 0.23 -7.99 -15.51
CA MET A 67 1.57 -8.41 -15.95
C MET A 67 2.64 -7.32 -15.79
N GLU A 68 2.50 -6.42 -14.84
CA GLU A 68 3.43 -5.32 -14.66
C GLU A 68 4.58 -5.66 -13.70
N GLY A 69 5.82 -5.50 -14.18
CA GLY A 69 7.03 -5.44 -13.35
C GLY A 69 7.42 -4.01 -13.01
N THR A 70 8.55 -3.87 -12.29
CA THR A 70 9.03 -2.55 -11.83
C THR A 70 9.38 -1.59 -12.96
N GLU A 71 9.71 -2.09 -14.16
CA GLU A 71 10.02 -1.24 -15.31
C GLU A 71 8.77 -0.52 -15.84
N GLY A 72 7.67 -1.26 -16.04
CA GLY A 72 6.39 -0.67 -16.44
C GLY A 72 5.85 0.27 -15.35
N LEU A 73 5.94 -0.15 -14.10
CA LEU A 73 5.56 0.65 -12.95
C LEU A 73 6.29 1.99 -12.92
N ALA A 74 7.63 1.97 -13.10
CA ALA A 74 8.45 3.20 -13.12
C ALA A 74 8.08 4.14 -14.26
N ALA A 75 7.65 3.59 -15.40
CA ALA A 75 7.27 4.38 -16.57
C ALA A 75 5.93 5.11 -16.43
N ARG A 76 4.97 4.58 -15.64
CA ARG A 76 3.60 5.13 -15.63
C ARG A 76 3.13 5.74 -14.29
N TRP A 77 3.73 5.36 -13.16
CA TRP A 77 3.18 5.67 -11.84
C TRP A 77 2.90 7.16 -11.64
N GLN A 78 3.81 8.02 -12.11
CA GLN A 78 3.73 9.46 -11.88
C GLN A 78 2.55 10.09 -12.62
N ASP A 79 2.34 9.73 -13.89
CA ASP A 79 1.21 10.21 -14.68
C ASP A 79 -0.12 9.69 -14.13
N GLU A 80 -0.16 8.42 -13.75
CA GLU A 80 -1.36 7.78 -13.24
C GLU A 80 -1.76 8.31 -11.85
N ALA A 81 -0.82 8.35 -10.91
CA ALA A 81 -1.07 8.86 -9.57
C ALA A 81 -1.30 10.39 -9.59
N GLY A 82 -0.54 11.14 -10.38
CA GLY A 82 -0.63 12.60 -10.48
C GLY A 82 -2.02 13.09 -10.87
N ARG A 83 -2.73 12.33 -11.71
CA ARG A 83 -4.13 12.66 -12.08
C ARG A 83 -5.12 12.52 -10.91
N ARG A 84 -4.76 11.82 -9.83
CA ARG A 84 -5.58 11.58 -8.63
C ARG A 84 -5.17 12.46 -7.46
N PHE A 85 -3.92 12.94 -7.48
CA PHE A 85 -3.41 13.80 -6.43
C PHE A 85 -4.01 15.22 -6.47
N SER A 86 -3.97 15.90 -5.35
CA SER A 86 -4.52 17.24 -5.20
C SER A 86 -3.75 18.02 -4.14
N ASP A 87 -3.51 19.29 -4.38
CA ASP A 87 -2.83 20.20 -3.45
C ASP A 87 -3.64 20.45 -2.14
N ARG A 88 -4.92 20.02 -2.14
CA ARG A 88 -5.80 20.14 -0.95
C ARG A 88 -5.81 18.90 -0.08
N HIS A 89 -5.02 17.87 -0.41
CA HIS A 89 -4.98 16.58 0.26
C HIS A 89 -3.55 16.20 0.59
N GLU A 90 -3.39 15.40 1.63
CA GLU A 90 -2.16 14.65 1.82
C GLU A 90 -2.11 13.51 0.80
N ASN A 91 -1.21 13.62 -0.16
CA ASN A 91 -1.06 12.61 -1.19
C ASN A 91 -0.14 11.48 -0.73
N ARG A 92 -0.57 10.26 -0.95
CA ARG A 92 0.12 9.02 -0.54
C ARG A 92 0.18 8.06 -1.71
N LEU A 93 1.31 7.35 -1.84
CA LEU A 93 1.49 6.32 -2.87
C LEU A 93 1.66 4.95 -2.21
N VAL A 94 0.86 3.98 -2.61
CA VAL A 94 1.03 2.57 -2.27
C VAL A 94 1.58 1.83 -3.47
N ILE A 95 2.64 1.05 -3.28
CA ILE A 95 3.23 0.21 -4.33
C ILE A 95 3.05 -1.25 -3.93
N GLY A 96 2.27 -1.99 -4.70
CA GLY A 96 2.14 -3.45 -4.58
C GLY A 96 3.09 -4.16 -5.53
N LEU A 97 4.18 -4.72 -4.99
CA LEU A 97 5.15 -5.45 -5.79
C LEU A 97 4.79 -6.93 -5.90
N SER A 98 5.18 -7.54 -7.01
CA SER A 98 4.97 -8.95 -7.29
C SER A 98 6.24 -9.64 -7.81
N GLY A 99 6.10 -10.89 -8.23
CA GLY A 99 7.20 -11.66 -8.80
C GLY A 99 7.46 -11.43 -10.29
N ARG A 100 6.85 -10.43 -10.92
CA ARG A 100 6.92 -10.22 -12.37
C ARG A 100 8.34 -9.94 -12.88
N ASP A 101 9.13 -9.19 -12.13
CA ASP A 101 10.54 -8.96 -12.50
C ASP A 101 11.34 -10.25 -12.62
N VAL A 102 11.07 -11.22 -11.73
CA VAL A 102 11.69 -12.54 -11.79
C VAL A 102 11.20 -13.32 -13.01
N GLU A 103 9.92 -13.24 -13.35
CA GLU A 103 9.34 -13.88 -14.54
C GLU A 103 9.93 -13.32 -15.83
N PHE A 104 10.08 -12.00 -15.91
CA PHE A 104 10.66 -11.32 -17.08
C PHE A 104 12.18 -11.42 -17.15
N GLY A 105 12.81 -12.05 -16.18
CA GLY A 105 14.27 -12.22 -16.18
C GLY A 105 15.04 -10.94 -15.88
N LEU A 106 14.41 -9.92 -15.28
CA LEU A 106 15.12 -8.73 -14.85
C LEU A 106 16.17 -9.10 -13.77
N SER A 107 17.31 -8.44 -13.82
CA SER A 107 18.30 -8.57 -12.76
C SER A 107 17.81 -7.83 -11.51
N THR A 108 18.19 -8.36 -10.33
CA THR A 108 17.90 -7.72 -9.04
C THR A 108 18.37 -6.26 -9.00
N ALA A 109 19.53 -5.97 -9.61
CA ALA A 109 20.07 -4.62 -9.70
C ALA A 109 19.15 -3.68 -10.52
N ARG A 110 18.60 -4.16 -11.64
CA ARG A 110 17.69 -3.39 -12.49
C ARG A 110 16.37 -3.12 -11.77
N SER A 111 15.78 -4.15 -11.18
CA SER A 111 14.54 -4.02 -10.40
C SER A 111 14.70 -3.04 -9.23
N ARG A 112 15.83 -3.14 -8.51
CA ARG A 112 16.18 -2.21 -7.43
C ARG A 112 16.30 -0.76 -7.92
N LEU A 113 16.93 -0.55 -9.08
CA LEU A 113 17.05 0.78 -9.69
C LEU A 113 15.69 1.35 -10.07
N ASN A 114 14.82 0.55 -10.67
CA ASN A 114 13.48 0.96 -11.04
C ASN A 114 12.68 1.43 -9.82
N LEU A 115 12.68 0.64 -8.74
CA LEU A 115 12.03 1.03 -7.49
C LEU A 115 12.66 2.29 -6.89
N ALA A 116 14.01 2.39 -6.90
CA ALA A 116 14.71 3.59 -6.44
C ALA A 116 14.22 4.85 -7.15
N ASN A 117 14.10 4.80 -8.47
CA ASN A 117 13.64 5.94 -9.28
C ASN A 117 12.19 6.34 -8.93
N ILE A 118 11.31 5.37 -8.65
CA ILE A 118 9.94 5.66 -8.19
C ILE A 118 9.96 6.38 -6.85
N LEU A 119 10.72 5.86 -5.88
CA LEU A 119 10.82 6.42 -4.53
C LEU A 119 11.45 7.81 -4.53
N ASP A 120 12.50 8.02 -5.33
CA ASP A 120 13.14 9.33 -5.48
C ASP A 120 12.18 10.35 -6.11
N GLY A 121 11.44 9.95 -7.15
CA GLY A 121 10.42 10.78 -7.78
C GLY A 121 9.27 11.15 -6.84
N ALA A 122 8.81 10.20 -6.03
CA ALA A 122 7.76 10.44 -5.04
C ALA A 122 8.23 11.41 -3.96
N SER A 123 9.46 11.23 -3.44
CA SER A 123 10.07 12.12 -2.46
C SER A 123 10.23 13.54 -3.01
N HIS A 124 10.63 13.68 -4.27
CA HIS A 124 10.73 14.98 -4.93
C HIS A 124 9.37 15.70 -5.03
N SER A 125 8.30 14.95 -5.15
CA SER A 125 6.92 15.46 -5.20
C SER A 125 6.26 15.53 -3.81
N SER A 126 7.02 15.35 -2.71
CA SER A 126 6.52 15.32 -1.33
C SER A 126 5.42 14.28 -1.11
N VAL A 127 5.47 13.16 -1.82
CA VAL A 127 4.54 12.04 -1.69
C VAL A 127 5.19 10.95 -0.84
N GLU A 128 4.58 10.60 0.29
CA GLU A 128 5.04 9.49 1.09
C GLU A 128 4.61 8.14 0.50
N VAL A 129 5.53 7.17 0.53
CA VAL A 129 5.33 5.87 -0.12
C VAL A 129 5.26 4.75 0.91
N PHE A 130 4.34 3.82 0.65
CA PHE A 130 4.20 2.56 1.37
C PHE A 130 4.38 1.40 0.38
N VAL A 131 5.43 0.61 0.56
CA VAL A 131 5.77 -0.49 -0.34
C VAL A 131 5.37 -1.83 0.28
N VAL A 132 4.60 -2.61 -0.45
CA VAL A 132 4.26 -4.00 -0.11
C VAL A 132 5.11 -4.91 -1.00
N GLY A 133 6.00 -5.67 -0.40
CA GLY A 133 6.94 -6.55 -1.08
C GLY A 133 6.27 -7.74 -1.78
N PRO A 134 6.99 -8.41 -2.70
CA PRO A 134 6.43 -9.53 -3.47
C PRO A 134 6.17 -10.74 -2.56
N PRO A 135 4.98 -11.36 -2.62
CA PRO A 135 4.72 -12.58 -1.89
C PRO A 135 5.40 -13.79 -2.54
N PRO A 136 5.64 -14.89 -1.79
CA PRO A 136 6.21 -16.11 -2.33
C PRO A 136 5.22 -16.87 -3.21
N THR A 137 5.75 -17.73 -4.08
CA THR A 137 4.99 -18.63 -4.95
C THR A 137 5.09 -20.09 -4.47
N LEU A 138 4.46 -21.02 -5.20
CA LEU A 138 4.64 -22.46 -4.96
C LEU A 138 5.93 -23.02 -5.56
N ASP A 139 6.61 -22.29 -6.45
CA ASP A 139 7.84 -22.72 -7.11
C ASP A 139 9.07 -22.36 -6.25
N PRO A 140 9.82 -23.37 -5.72
CA PRO A 140 11.01 -23.13 -4.91
C PRO A 140 12.15 -22.42 -5.66
N ALA A 141 12.30 -22.70 -6.97
CA ALA A 141 13.36 -22.07 -7.77
C ALA A 141 13.08 -20.58 -7.96
N ARG A 142 11.83 -20.24 -8.21
CA ARG A 142 11.37 -18.85 -8.29
C ARG A 142 11.50 -18.14 -6.93
N ASN A 143 11.13 -18.81 -5.86
CA ASN A 143 11.23 -18.26 -4.50
C ASN A 143 12.67 -17.91 -4.10
N LYS A 144 13.67 -18.67 -4.57
CA LYS A 144 15.08 -18.33 -4.32
C LYS A 144 15.42 -16.96 -4.91
N ARG A 145 15.00 -16.66 -6.13
CA ARG A 145 15.20 -15.35 -6.76
C ARG A 145 14.35 -14.25 -6.11
N LEU A 146 13.11 -14.57 -5.71
CA LEU A 146 12.24 -13.65 -5.00
C LEU A 146 12.80 -13.25 -3.64
N ALA A 147 13.47 -14.13 -2.92
CA ALA A 147 14.13 -13.81 -1.66
C ALA A 147 15.21 -12.74 -1.82
N GLU A 148 16.03 -12.87 -2.86
CA GLU A 148 17.07 -11.88 -3.19
C GLU A 148 16.44 -10.54 -3.57
N LEU A 149 15.39 -10.58 -4.38
CA LEU A 149 14.66 -9.39 -4.82
C LEU A 149 13.96 -8.69 -3.65
N ASN A 150 13.29 -9.44 -2.77
CA ASN A 150 12.65 -8.92 -1.57
C ASN A 150 13.64 -8.18 -0.66
N THR A 151 14.83 -8.78 -0.46
CA THR A 151 15.90 -8.14 0.32
C THR A 151 16.37 -6.83 -0.33
N ALA A 152 16.53 -6.81 -1.65
CA ALA A 152 16.95 -5.61 -2.38
C ALA A 152 15.90 -4.50 -2.33
N PHE A 153 14.61 -4.85 -2.41
CA PHE A 153 13.51 -3.90 -2.29
C PHE A 153 13.39 -3.33 -0.87
N ALA A 154 13.53 -4.18 0.15
CA ALA A 154 13.54 -3.73 1.53
C ALA A 154 14.68 -2.73 1.80
N ASP A 155 15.90 -3.06 1.36
CA ASP A 155 17.08 -2.20 1.52
C ASP A 155 16.89 -0.83 0.84
N VAL A 156 16.47 -0.81 -0.43
CA VAL A 156 16.33 0.44 -1.17
C VAL A 156 15.22 1.34 -0.62
N THR A 157 14.13 0.73 -0.12
CA THR A 157 12.99 1.45 0.46
C THR A 157 13.36 2.05 1.82
N THR A 158 13.96 1.25 2.69
CA THR A 158 14.35 1.68 4.04
C THR A 158 15.40 2.79 4.00
N ARG A 159 16.40 2.72 3.10
CA ARG A 159 17.41 3.77 2.93
C ARG A 159 16.85 5.12 2.49
N ARG A 160 15.62 5.12 1.96
CA ARG A 160 14.89 6.34 1.54
C ARG A 160 13.83 6.77 2.55
N ASN A 161 13.83 6.17 3.74
CA ASN A 161 12.87 6.44 4.82
C ASN A 161 11.41 6.22 4.42
N HIS A 162 11.14 5.26 3.52
CA HIS A 162 9.79 4.83 3.21
C HIS A 162 9.45 3.51 3.91
N HIS A 163 8.16 3.25 4.10
CA HIS A 163 7.67 2.03 4.72
C HIS A 163 7.78 0.84 3.76
N TYR A 164 8.26 -0.30 4.27
CA TYR A 164 8.31 -1.56 3.55
C TYR A 164 7.67 -2.69 4.35
N VAL A 165 6.75 -3.40 3.73
CA VAL A 165 6.14 -4.61 4.31
C VAL A 165 6.71 -5.83 3.60
N ASP A 166 7.51 -6.61 4.31
CA ASP A 166 7.94 -7.94 3.86
C ASP A 166 6.77 -8.91 3.93
N THR A 167 6.24 -9.30 2.77
CA THR A 167 5.25 -10.35 2.65
C THR A 167 5.88 -11.69 2.28
N PHE A 168 7.12 -11.70 1.80
CA PHE A 168 7.81 -12.91 1.36
C PHE A 168 8.14 -13.84 2.53
N SER A 169 8.94 -13.34 3.48
CA SER A 169 9.50 -14.17 4.56
C SER A 169 8.41 -14.81 5.44
N PRO A 170 7.38 -14.09 5.92
CA PRO A 170 6.36 -14.70 6.78
C PRO A 170 5.44 -15.65 6.03
N LEU A 171 5.25 -15.49 4.71
CA LEU A 171 4.34 -16.32 3.94
C LEU A 171 5.03 -17.53 3.29
N LEU A 172 6.37 -17.56 3.17
CA LEU A 172 7.12 -18.60 2.46
C LEU A 172 6.76 -20.02 2.92
N ASN A 173 6.69 -20.23 4.22
CA ASN A 173 6.36 -21.53 4.83
C ASN A 173 5.00 -21.53 5.54
N HIS A 174 4.17 -20.52 5.30
CA HIS A 174 2.86 -20.43 5.93
C HIS A 174 1.90 -21.42 5.28
N GLU A 175 1.37 -22.35 6.07
CA GLU A 175 0.54 -23.47 5.57
C GLU A 175 -0.71 -22.97 4.83
N GLN A 176 -1.45 -22.05 5.43
CA GLN A 176 -2.67 -21.51 4.84
C GLN A 176 -2.39 -20.76 3.53
N TRP A 177 -1.26 -20.02 3.42
CA TRP A 177 -0.85 -19.37 2.18
C TRP A 177 -0.62 -20.38 1.08
N ARG A 178 0.17 -21.43 1.35
CA ARG A 178 0.49 -22.48 0.36
C ARG A 178 -0.74 -23.27 -0.07
N THR A 179 -1.62 -23.57 0.88
CA THR A 179 -2.88 -24.28 0.60
C THR A 179 -3.80 -23.44 -0.27
N ASP A 180 -3.94 -22.14 0.02
CA ASP A 180 -4.75 -21.20 -0.75
C ASP A 180 -4.25 -21.06 -2.18
N LEU A 181 -2.94 -20.89 -2.38
CA LEU A 181 -2.32 -20.85 -3.69
C LEU A 181 -2.53 -22.16 -4.48
N ALA A 182 -2.36 -23.30 -3.84
CA ALA A 182 -2.52 -24.60 -4.50
C ALA A 182 -3.98 -24.84 -4.95
N ALA A 183 -4.93 -24.41 -4.14
CA ALA A 183 -6.35 -24.52 -4.45
C ALA A 183 -6.81 -23.53 -5.55
N ASN A 184 -6.06 -22.46 -5.78
CA ASN A 184 -6.44 -21.36 -6.68
C ASN A 184 -5.47 -21.17 -7.84
N GLY A 185 -4.86 -22.24 -8.34
CA GLY A 185 -4.00 -22.23 -9.53
C GLY A 185 -2.72 -21.39 -9.40
N GLY A 186 -2.20 -21.23 -8.18
CA GLY A 186 -0.99 -20.45 -7.90
C GLY A 186 -1.23 -18.95 -7.65
N THR A 187 -2.47 -18.50 -7.73
CA THR A 187 -2.89 -17.13 -7.42
C THR A 187 -3.50 -17.08 -6.02
N PRO A 188 -3.29 -16.02 -5.24
CA PRO A 188 -3.94 -15.91 -3.94
C PRO A 188 -5.47 -15.86 -4.07
N GLY A 189 -6.17 -16.61 -3.22
CA GLY A 189 -7.59 -16.50 -3.04
C GLY A 189 -7.95 -15.59 -1.86
N GLN A 190 -9.16 -15.73 -1.34
CA GLN A 190 -9.64 -14.92 -0.23
C GLN A 190 -8.74 -15.02 1.02
N ALA A 191 -8.25 -16.21 1.34
CA ALA A 191 -7.40 -16.43 2.51
C ALA A 191 -6.02 -15.82 2.33
N GLY A 192 -5.39 -16.02 1.17
CA GLY A 192 -4.08 -15.45 0.85
C GLY A 192 -4.08 -13.93 0.88
N TYR A 193 -5.07 -13.30 0.27
CA TYR A 193 -5.22 -11.83 0.35
C TYR A 193 -5.51 -11.35 1.78
N GLY A 194 -6.21 -12.15 2.58
CA GLY A 194 -6.41 -11.87 4.00
C GLY A 194 -5.10 -11.84 4.78
N LEU A 195 -4.18 -12.76 4.50
CA LEU A 195 -2.86 -12.80 5.13
C LEU A 195 -2.00 -11.59 4.73
N ILE A 196 -1.98 -11.22 3.45
CA ILE A 196 -1.27 -10.00 3.01
C ILE A 196 -1.86 -8.77 3.71
N ALA A 197 -3.18 -8.64 3.72
CA ALA A 197 -3.84 -7.51 4.38
C ALA A 197 -3.52 -7.43 5.88
N TRP A 198 -3.47 -8.59 6.56
CA TRP A 198 -3.08 -8.67 7.96
C TRP A 198 -1.64 -8.16 8.17
N LEU A 199 -0.69 -8.60 7.34
CA LEU A 199 0.69 -8.11 7.40
C LEU A 199 0.77 -6.60 7.19
N VAL A 200 0.07 -6.05 6.21
CA VAL A 200 0.04 -4.62 5.93
C VAL A 200 -0.47 -3.82 7.13
N LEU A 201 -1.63 -4.22 7.69
CA LEU A 201 -2.24 -3.54 8.83
C LEU A 201 -1.35 -3.55 10.08
N HIS A 202 -0.63 -4.66 10.35
CA HIS A 202 0.19 -4.82 11.54
C HIS A 202 1.65 -4.39 11.38
N ARG A 203 2.05 -3.93 10.19
CA ARG A 203 3.43 -3.56 9.89
C ARG A 203 3.55 -2.13 9.32
N GLY A 204 2.95 -1.18 10.02
CA GLY A 204 3.18 0.23 9.79
C GLY A 204 2.09 0.98 9.03
N TRP A 205 0.98 0.33 8.60
CA TRP A 205 -0.09 1.01 7.87
C TRP A 205 -0.67 2.21 8.61
N PHE A 206 -1.09 2.03 9.86
CA PHE A 206 -1.68 3.10 10.66
C PHE A 206 -0.66 4.18 11.01
N GLN A 207 0.58 3.79 11.28
CA GLN A 207 1.68 4.72 11.51
C GLN A 207 1.96 5.58 10.27
N TRP A 208 2.00 4.97 9.09
CA TRP A 208 2.21 5.67 7.83
C TRP A 208 1.06 6.65 7.50
N LEU A 209 -0.17 6.31 7.85
CA LEU A 209 -1.32 7.21 7.72
C LEU A 209 -1.36 8.27 8.84
N ASN A 210 -0.53 8.13 9.87
CA ASN A 210 -0.56 8.96 11.07
C ASN A 210 -1.96 9.00 11.72
N ILE A 211 -2.54 7.79 11.92
CA ILE A 211 -3.81 7.56 12.61
C ILE A 211 -3.64 6.52 13.72
N ALA A 212 -4.53 6.54 14.69
CA ALA A 212 -4.53 5.54 15.76
C ALA A 212 -4.83 4.14 15.21
N GLN A 213 -4.12 3.13 15.72
CA GLN A 213 -4.46 1.74 15.42
C GLN A 213 -5.75 1.39 16.17
N PRO A 214 -6.77 0.81 15.50
CA PRO A 214 -7.96 0.33 16.19
C PRO A 214 -7.62 -0.81 17.16
N GLU A 215 -8.33 -0.86 18.29
CA GLU A 215 -8.22 -1.92 19.30
C GLU A 215 -8.64 -3.31 18.78
#